data_74a5c8c8e13da0e89a52ac042f943d27
#
_entry.id   74a5c8c8e13da0e89a52ac042f943d27
#
_cell.length_a   1.000
_cell.length_b   1.000
_cell.length_c   1.000
_cell.angle_alpha   90.00
_cell.angle_beta   90.00
_cell.angle_gamma   90.00
#
_symmetry.space_group_name_H-M   'P 1'
#
loop_
_entity.id
_entity.type
_entity.pdbx_description
1 polymer ?
#
loop_
_entity_poly.entity_id
_entity_poly.type
_entity_poly.pdbx_seq_one_letter_code
_entity_poly.pdbx_strand_id
1 'polypeptide(L)'
;DDVVIGKRLRYLDTDTALIAESAPGLEEFASTPALVDVAAAVLAEHGFVDTSADENSAEKDPKQFLCGTIATGDRFVTGDAMRNAAIEAAHADCVEMEGAAIAHIAAKNGVDCLVLRAISDNCDEAYDAICDREFDLFEYARTASGITLDIVRRIAAIY
;
A
#
# COMPACT_ATOMS: atom_id res chain seq x y z
N ASP A 1 7.36 -2.97 -10.73
CA ASP A 1 6.62 -3.92 -9.83
C ASP A 1 7.05 -3.76 -8.36
N ASP A 2 7.22 -2.51 -7.91
CA ASP A 2 7.57 -2.22 -6.53
C ASP A 2 6.39 -2.48 -5.59
N VAL A 3 6.66 -2.64 -4.29
CA VAL A 3 5.63 -2.96 -3.30
C VAL A 3 5.64 -1.93 -2.18
N VAL A 4 4.46 -1.47 -1.76
CA VAL A 4 4.29 -0.68 -0.54
C VAL A 4 3.63 -1.56 0.52
N ILE A 5 4.31 -1.70 1.67
CA ILE A 5 3.71 -2.26 2.89
C ILE A 5 3.06 -1.11 3.64
N GLY A 6 1.77 -1.16 3.83
CA GLY A 6 0.99 -0.12 4.49
C GLY A 6 1.25 -0.05 5.99
N LYS A 7 2.35 0.59 6.39
CA LYS A 7 2.61 0.88 7.80
C LYS A 7 1.56 1.84 8.36
N ARG A 8 1.13 2.80 7.53
CA ARG A 8 0.03 3.73 7.81
C ARG A 8 -1.00 3.68 6.69
N LEU A 9 -2.26 3.80 7.05
CA LEU A 9 -3.39 3.80 6.12
C LEU A 9 -4.28 4.99 6.41
N ARG A 10 -4.60 5.78 5.39
CA ARG A 10 -5.37 7.03 5.50
C ARG A 10 -6.45 7.08 4.44
N TYR A 11 -7.58 7.72 4.77
CA TYR A 11 -8.56 8.08 3.76
C TYR A 11 -8.14 9.38 3.05
N LEU A 12 -8.41 9.46 1.74
CA LEU A 12 -8.25 10.68 0.93
C LEU A 12 -9.52 11.53 0.90
N ASP A 13 -10.67 10.86 0.76
CA ASP A 13 -11.94 11.50 0.42
C ASP A 13 -12.92 11.54 1.61
N THR A 14 -12.54 10.97 2.75
CA THR A 14 -13.36 10.93 3.96
C THR A 14 -12.93 12.03 4.92
N ASP A 15 -13.88 12.74 5.50
CA ASP A 15 -13.61 13.66 6.60
C ASP A 15 -13.28 12.87 7.87
N THR A 16 -11.99 12.67 8.09
CA THR A 16 -11.46 11.88 9.21
C THR A 16 -11.65 12.60 10.55
N ALA A 17 -11.93 13.91 10.56
CA ALA A 17 -12.24 14.65 11.78
C ALA A 17 -13.50 14.10 12.45
N LEU A 18 -14.52 13.72 11.66
CA LEU A 18 -15.74 13.09 12.18
C LEU A 18 -15.47 11.70 12.77
N ILE A 19 -14.51 10.98 12.25
CA ILE A 19 -14.07 9.69 12.81
C ILE A 19 -13.37 9.93 14.15
N ALA A 20 -12.48 10.92 14.23
CA ALA A 20 -11.75 11.28 15.43
C ALA A 20 -12.67 11.78 16.57
N GLU A 21 -13.77 12.48 16.25
CA GLU A 21 -14.78 12.89 17.24
C GLU A 21 -15.43 11.70 17.94
N SER A 22 -15.72 10.64 17.19
CA SER A 22 -16.37 9.44 17.74
C SER A 22 -15.38 8.42 18.33
N ALA A 23 -14.18 8.39 17.82
CA ALA A 23 -13.11 7.47 18.23
C ALA A 23 -11.74 8.13 18.01
N PRO A 24 -11.27 8.96 18.95
CA PRO A 24 -9.99 9.66 18.86
C PRO A 24 -8.83 8.69 18.58
N GLY A 25 -7.97 9.04 17.63
CA GLY A 25 -6.85 8.22 17.18
C GLY A 25 -7.17 7.26 16.03
N LEU A 26 -8.41 7.27 15.52
CA LEU A 26 -8.81 6.46 14.35
C LEU A 26 -8.92 7.28 13.05
N GLU A 27 -8.29 8.42 12.97
CA GLU A 27 -8.05 9.18 11.75
C GLU A 27 -6.96 8.58 10.87
N GLU A 28 -6.10 7.74 11.47
CA GLU A 28 -5.06 6.98 10.81
C GLU A 28 -5.10 5.54 11.34
N PHE A 29 -5.02 4.58 10.44
CA PHE A 29 -4.96 3.16 10.77
C PHE A 29 -3.56 2.62 10.48
N ALA A 30 -3.24 1.46 11.03
CA ALA A 30 -1.95 0.83 10.81
C ALA A 30 -2.11 -0.67 10.57
N SER A 31 -1.23 -1.23 9.74
CA SER A 31 -1.02 -2.67 9.75
C SER A 31 -0.37 -3.10 11.07
N THR A 32 -0.66 -4.31 11.49
CA THR A 32 -0.08 -4.90 12.70
C THR A 32 1.44 -5.02 12.54
N PRO A 33 2.26 -4.44 13.44
CA PRO A 33 3.71 -4.37 13.25
C PRO A 33 4.38 -5.72 13.00
N ALA A 34 3.99 -6.76 13.74
CA ALA A 34 4.54 -8.11 13.54
C ALA A 34 4.25 -8.67 12.13
N LEU A 35 3.10 -8.33 11.53
CA LEU A 35 2.75 -8.73 10.18
C LEU A 35 3.52 -7.93 9.12
N VAL A 36 3.82 -6.65 9.40
CA VAL A 36 4.70 -5.81 8.57
C VAL A 36 6.09 -6.41 8.52
N ASP A 37 6.66 -6.82 9.66
CA ASP A 37 7.98 -7.45 9.74
C ASP A 37 8.03 -8.77 8.94
N VAL A 38 6.98 -9.58 9.03
CA VAL A 38 6.86 -10.81 8.24
C VAL A 38 6.82 -10.52 6.75
N ALA A 39 6.04 -9.52 6.33
CA ALA A 39 5.94 -9.15 4.91
C ALA A 39 7.28 -8.64 4.37
N ALA A 40 7.96 -7.77 5.12
CA ALA A 40 9.28 -7.26 4.76
C ALA A 40 10.31 -8.39 4.60
N ALA A 41 10.34 -9.35 5.53
CA ALA A 41 11.24 -10.50 5.43
C ALA A 41 10.95 -11.37 4.20
N VAL A 42 9.68 -11.64 3.90
CA VAL A 42 9.29 -12.41 2.71
C VAL A 42 9.66 -11.66 1.43
N LEU A 43 9.40 -10.35 1.35
CA LEU A 43 9.78 -9.55 0.17
C LEU A 43 11.28 -9.57 -0.05
N ALA A 44 12.10 -9.44 1.01
CA ALA A 44 13.55 -9.56 0.91
C ALA A 44 14.00 -10.94 0.39
N GLU A 45 13.37 -12.02 0.82
CA GLU A 45 13.63 -13.39 0.31
C GLU A 45 13.24 -13.54 -1.17
N HIS A 46 12.26 -12.80 -1.64
CA HIS A 46 11.87 -12.71 -3.04
C HIS A 46 12.75 -11.75 -3.87
N GLY A 47 13.83 -11.20 -3.27
CA GLY A 47 14.80 -10.35 -3.93
C GLY A 47 14.45 -8.88 -4.01
N PHE A 48 13.44 -8.42 -3.28
CA PHE A 48 13.13 -6.99 -3.16
C PHE A 48 14.10 -6.31 -2.21
N VAL A 49 14.46 -5.07 -2.51
CA VAL A 49 15.31 -4.22 -1.67
C VAL A 49 14.44 -3.26 -0.87
N ASP A 50 14.69 -3.17 0.44
CA ASP A 50 14.02 -2.22 1.32
C ASP A 50 14.57 -0.80 1.12
N THR A 51 13.71 0.11 0.71
CA THR A 51 14.04 1.53 0.50
C THR A 51 13.42 2.44 1.56
N SER A 52 12.85 1.90 2.63
CA SER A 52 12.16 2.67 3.68
C SER A 52 13.05 3.73 4.36
N ALA A 53 14.37 3.59 4.31
CA ALA A 53 15.34 4.51 4.90
C ALA A 53 16.10 5.37 3.87
N ASP A 54 15.90 5.16 2.57
CA ASP A 54 16.65 5.81 1.51
C ASP A 54 15.73 6.60 0.58
N GLU A 55 15.64 7.92 0.78
CA GLU A 55 14.85 8.83 -0.05
C GLU A 55 15.45 9.06 -1.46
N ASN A 56 16.65 8.51 -1.74
CA ASN A 56 17.39 8.76 -2.98
C ASN A 56 17.67 7.50 -3.82
N SER A 57 17.05 6.37 -3.53
CA SER A 57 17.29 5.16 -4.33
C SER A 57 16.60 5.25 -5.70
N ALA A 58 17.29 5.91 -6.63
CA ALA A 58 16.84 6.09 -8.01
C ALA A 58 17.34 5.01 -8.98
N GLU A 59 17.89 3.91 -8.47
CA GLU A 59 18.31 2.80 -9.33
C GLU A 59 17.09 1.97 -9.79
N LYS A 60 16.96 1.86 -11.10
CA LYS A 60 15.83 1.22 -11.79
C LYS A 60 15.79 -0.32 -11.72
N ASP A 61 16.70 -0.94 -11.00
CA ASP A 61 16.83 -2.39 -10.83
C ASP A 61 17.69 -2.65 -9.59
N PRO A 62 17.23 -3.29 -8.57
CA PRO A 62 16.25 -4.35 -8.39
C PRO A 62 14.82 -3.88 -8.01
N LYS A 63 13.86 -4.82 -7.98
CA LYS A 63 12.51 -4.60 -7.41
C LYS A 63 12.65 -4.08 -5.98
N GLN A 64 11.84 -3.10 -5.62
CA GLN A 64 11.95 -2.40 -4.34
C GLN A 64 10.68 -2.55 -3.52
N PHE A 65 10.80 -2.46 -2.19
CA PHE A 65 9.65 -2.23 -1.34
C PHE A 65 9.94 -1.13 -0.32
N LEU A 66 8.90 -0.52 0.18
CA LEU A 66 8.97 0.41 1.30
C LEU A 66 7.83 0.17 2.29
N CYS A 67 8.08 0.49 3.57
CA CYS A 67 7.07 0.54 4.62
C CYS A 67 6.56 1.97 4.74
N GLY A 68 5.43 2.26 4.10
CA GLY A 68 4.95 3.62 3.88
C GLY A 68 3.50 3.86 4.24
N THR A 69 2.99 4.97 3.72
CA THR A 69 1.60 5.39 3.85
C THR A 69 0.83 5.02 2.60
N ILE A 70 -0.22 4.22 2.76
CA ILE A 70 -1.19 3.92 1.72
C ILE A 70 -2.41 4.82 1.92
N ALA A 71 -2.82 5.54 0.88
CA ALA A 71 -4.01 6.37 0.92
C ALA A 71 -5.14 5.77 0.09
N THR A 72 -6.32 5.71 0.69
CA THR A 72 -7.52 5.10 0.12
C THR A 72 -8.53 6.18 -0.27
N GLY A 73 -8.99 6.16 -1.50
CA GLY A 73 -10.01 7.08 -2.00
C GLY A 73 -10.96 6.43 -3.00
N ASP A 74 -12.12 7.06 -3.18
CA ASP A 74 -13.16 6.60 -4.13
C ASP A 74 -12.91 7.09 -5.56
N ARG A 75 -11.79 7.77 -5.79
CA ARG A 75 -11.45 8.34 -7.09
C ARG A 75 -10.19 7.68 -7.64
N PHE A 76 -10.23 7.32 -8.90
CA PHE A 76 -9.04 6.86 -9.61
C PHE A 76 -8.08 8.04 -9.77
N VAL A 77 -6.92 7.97 -9.11
CA VAL A 77 -5.91 9.04 -9.14
C VAL A 77 -5.09 8.93 -10.40
N THR A 78 -5.16 9.97 -11.24
CA THR A 78 -4.46 10.02 -12.53
C THR A 78 -4.02 11.45 -12.86
N GLY A 79 -2.82 11.57 -13.40
CA GLY A 79 -2.19 12.84 -13.73
C GLY A 79 -1.62 13.59 -12.52
N ASP A 80 -0.65 14.44 -12.81
CA ASP A 80 0.15 15.14 -11.80
C ASP A 80 -0.68 15.91 -10.76
N ALA A 81 -1.77 16.55 -11.18
CA ALA A 81 -2.58 17.36 -10.28
C ALA A 81 -3.24 16.52 -9.17
N MET A 82 -3.81 15.36 -9.54
CA MET A 82 -4.44 14.46 -8.56
C MET A 82 -3.39 13.75 -7.70
N ARG A 83 -2.28 13.32 -8.30
CA ARG A 83 -1.15 12.73 -7.58
C ARG A 83 -0.60 13.68 -6.52
N ASN A 84 -0.30 14.91 -6.88
CA ASN A 84 0.23 15.89 -5.95
C ASN A 84 -0.78 16.24 -4.84
N ALA A 85 -2.07 16.32 -5.16
CA ALA A 85 -3.11 16.53 -4.15
C ALA A 85 -3.18 15.36 -3.15
N ALA A 86 -3.03 14.12 -3.59
CA ALA A 86 -2.99 12.95 -2.72
C ALA A 86 -1.76 12.94 -1.80
N ILE A 87 -0.59 13.29 -2.34
CA ILE A 87 0.66 13.44 -1.57
C ILE A 87 0.48 14.52 -0.50
N GLU A 88 -0.04 15.69 -0.87
CA GLU A 88 -0.24 16.82 0.06
C GLU A 88 -1.25 16.49 1.16
N ALA A 89 -2.37 15.86 0.81
CA ALA A 89 -3.45 15.56 1.75
C ALA A 89 -3.12 14.44 2.73
N ALA A 90 -2.48 13.36 2.28
CA ALA A 90 -2.29 12.15 3.06
C ALA A 90 -0.82 11.80 3.33
N HIS A 91 0.15 12.54 2.77
CA HIS A 91 1.57 12.14 2.72
C HIS A 91 1.73 10.71 2.20
N ALA A 92 1.01 10.41 1.12
CA ALA A 92 0.89 9.07 0.58
C ALA A 92 2.12 8.67 -0.23
N ASP A 93 2.59 7.45 -0.02
CA ASP A 93 3.58 6.77 -0.85
C ASP A 93 2.91 5.99 -1.97
N CYS A 94 1.68 5.54 -1.78
CA CYS A 94 0.82 5.06 -2.86
C CYS A 94 -0.66 5.32 -2.58
N VAL A 95 -1.48 5.23 -3.64
CA VAL A 95 -2.93 5.40 -3.59
C VAL A 95 -3.64 4.15 -4.11
N GLU A 96 -4.78 3.84 -3.53
CA GLU A 96 -5.63 2.70 -3.88
C GLU A 96 -7.07 2.95 -3.39
N MET A 97 -7.94 1.94 -3.37
CA MET A 97 -9.37 2.17 -3.17
C MET A 97 -9.99 1.33 -2.03
N GLU A 98 -9.24 0.53 -1.26
CA GLU A 98 -9.81 -0.41 -0.26
C GLU A 98 -9.09 -0.48 1.09
N GLY A 99 -7.78 -0.22 1.12
CA GLY A 99 -6.91 -0.59 2.25
C GLY A 99 -7.26 0.07 3.58
N ALA A 100 -7.54 1.39 3.59
CA ALA A 100 -7.92 2.07 4.82
C ALA A 100 -9.28 1.58 5.35
N ALA A 101 -10.23 1.23 4.47
CA ALA A 101 -11.52 0.69 4.89
C ALA A 101 -11.37 -0.68 5.57
N ILE A 102 -10.51 -1.55 5.02
CA ILE A 102 -10.18 -2.85 5.62
C ILE A 102 -9.50 -2.66 6.99
N ALA A 103 -8.49 -1.80 7.06
CA ALA A 103 -7.76 -1.53 8.30
C ALA A 103 -8.66 -0.89 9.37
N HIS A 104 -9.58 0.00 8.96
CA HIS A 104 -10.57 0.61 9.85
C HIS A 104 -11.49 -0.45 10.50
N ILE A 105 -12.03 -1.37 9.70
CA ILE A 105 -12.86 -2.45 10.21
C ILE A 105 -12.07 -3.40 11.10
N ALA A 106 -10.84 -3.74 10.73
CA ALA A 106 -9.97 -4.57 11.55
C ALA A 106 -9.70 -3.90 12.92
N ALA A 107 -9.35 -2.61 12.94
CA ALA A 107 -9.11 -1.84 14.16
C ALA A 107 -10.35 -1.82 15.06
N LYS A 108 -11.56 -1.59 14.50
CA LYS A 108 -12.81 -1.60 15.26
C LYS A 108 -13.14 -2.96 15.90
N ASN A 109 -12.65 -4.04 15.33
CA ASN A 109 -12.91 -5.40 15.81
C ASN A 109 -11.72 -6.00 16.58
N GLY A 110 -10.62 -5.27 16.76
CA GLY A 110 -9.43 -5.78 17.44
C GLY A 110 -8.78 -6.94 16.70
N VAL A 111 -8.83 -6.94 15.37
CA VAL A 111 -8.28 -7.98 14.50
C VAL A 111 -6.99 -7.48 13.86
N ASP A 112 -5.97 -8.33 13.82
CA ASP A 112 -4.72 -8.04 13.13
C ASP A 112 -4.96 -7.82 11.63
N CYS A 113 -4.26 -6.84 11.06
CA CYS A 113 -4.40 -6.45 9.68
C CYS A 113 -3.04 -6.22 9.02
N LEU A 114 -2.92 -6.60 7.77
CA LEU A 114 -1.80 -6.27 6.90
C LEU A 114 -2.34 -5.83 5.55
N VAL A 115 -1.88 -4.67 5.09
CA VAL A 115 -2.21 -4.15 3.75
C VAL A 115 -0.93 -4.00 2.95
N LEU A 116 -0.94 -4.56 1.75
CA LEU A 116 0.16 -4.51 0.78
C LEU A 116 -0.39 -4.02 -0.55
N ARG A 117 0.41 -3.24 -1.27
CA ARG A 117 0.11 -2.85 -2.65
C ARG A 117 1.33 -3.05 -3.55
N ALA A 118 1.14 -3.80 -4.61
CA ALA A 118 2.07 -3.77 -5.73
C ALA A 118 1.72 -2.59 -6.63
N ILE A 119 2.74 -1.88 -7.09
CA ILE A 119 2.57 -0.64 -7.86
C ILE A 119 2.42 -0.98 -9.34
N SER A 120 1.33 -0.55 -9.95
CA SER A 120 1.03 -0.71 -11.37
C SER A 120 1.52 0.45 -12.23
N ASP A 121 1.49 1.65 -11.69
CA ASP A 121 1.82 2.91 -12.37
C ASP A 121 2.24 3.99 -11.36
N ASN A 122 2.65 5.15 -11.87
CA ASN A 122 3.11 6.28 -11.04
C ASN A 122 2.03 7.37 -10.88
N CYS A 123 0.80 7.12 -11.31
CA CYS A 123 -0.29 8.10 -11.34
C CYS A 123 0.02 9.39 -12.13
N ASP A 124 1.02 9.38 -13.01
CA ASP A 124 1.46 10.54 -13.80
C ASP A 124 0.88 10.54 -15.23
N GLU A 125 0.38 9.40 -15.69
CA GLU A 125 -0.23 9.24 -17.00
C GLU A 125 -1.72 9.58 -16.99
N ALA A 126 -2.24 10.00 -18.15
CA ALA A 126 -3.67 10.11 -18.36
C ALA A 126 -4.32 8.71 -18.39
N TYR A 127 -5.57 8.61 -17.96
CA TYR A 127 -6.32 7.35 -17.89
C TYR A 127 -6.29 6.55 -19.19
N ASP A 128 -6.47 7.24 -20.33
CA ASP A 128 -6.47 6.59 -21.65
C ASP A 128 -5.11 5.95 -21.98
N ALA A 129 -4.00 6.61 -21.59
CA ALA A 129 -2.65 6.08 -21.79
C ALA A 129 -2.39 4.82 -20.93
N ILE A 130 -2.93 4.79 -19.71
CA ILE A 130 -2.85 3.61 -18.84
C ILE A 130 -3.64 2.43 -19.47
N CYS A 131 -4.81 2.70 -20.03
CA CYS A 131 -5.64 1.69 -20.69
C CYS A 131 -4.99 1.11 -21.97
N ASP A 132 -4.23 1.92 -22.69
CA ASP A 132 -3.56 1.53 -23.92
C ASP A 132 -2.23 0.79 -23.70
N ARG A 133 -1.72 0.79 -22.46
CA ARG A 133 -0.45 0.13 -22.12
C ARG A 133 -0.61 -1.40 -22.12
N GLU A 134 0.32 -2.09 -22.80
CA GLU A 134 0.44 -3.54 -22.66
C GLU A 134 0.91 -3.88 -21.23
N PHE A 135 0.01 -4.40 -20.43
CA PHE A 135 0.28 -4.85 -19.07
C PHE A 135 0.00 -6.34 -18.96
N ASP A 136 1.01 -7.13 -18.62
CA ASP A 136 0.82 -8.57 -18.38
C ASP A 136 0.19 -8.81 -17.01
N LEU A 137 -1.15 -8.70 -16.99
CA LEU A 137 -1.93 -8.93 -15.77
C LEU A 137 -1.73 -10.32 -15.18
N PHE A 138 -1.47 -11.34 -16.01
CA PHE A 138 -1.29 -12.71 -15.53
C PHE A 138 0.04 -12.89 -14.81
N GLU A 139 1.13 -12.34 -15.35
CA GLU A 139 2.44 -12.39 -14.71
C GLU A 139 2.43 -11.58 -13.41
N TYR A 140 1.86 -10.39 -13.43
CA TYR A 140 1.68 -9.54 -12.25
C TYR A 140 0.88 -10.26 -11.16
N ALA A 141 -0.30 -10.78 -11.48
CA ALA A 141 -1.16 -11.48 -10.53
C ALA A 141 -0.49 -12.75 -9.99
N ARG A 142 0.26 -13.48 -10.82
CA ARG A 142 1.00 -14.67 -10.40
C ARG A 142 2.08 -14.33 -9.37
N THR A 143 2.85 -13.28 -9.63
CA THR A 143 3.92 -12.82 -8.72
C THR A 143 3.33 -12.33 -7.41
N ALA A 144 2.32 -11.47 -7.46
CA ALA A 144 1.65 -10.94 -6.27
C ALA A 144 1.00 -12.05 -5.43
N SER A 145 0.35 -13.02 -6.08
CA SER A 145 -0.27 -14.18 -5.40
C SER A 145 0.78 -15.08 -4.75
N GLY A 146 1.92 -15.30 -5.39
CA GLY A 146 3.01 -16.09 -4.84
C GLY A 146 3.57 -15.49 -3.56
N ILE A 147 3.89 -14.19 -3.59
CA ILE A 147 4.35 -13.44 -2.42
C ILE A 147 3.31 -13.47 -1.30
N THR A 148 2.05 -13.18 -1.63
CA THR A 148 0.96 -13.19 -0.66
C THR A 148 0.82 -14.56 0.01
N LEU A 149 0.89 -15.65 -0.76
CA LEU A 149 0.80 -17.01 -0.23
C LEU A 149 1.94 -17.33 0.74
N ASP A 150 3.17 -16.90 0.44
CA ASP A 150 4.32 -17.12 1.31
C ASP A 150 4.24 -16.29 2.59
N ILE A 151 3.74 -15.06 2.52
CA ILE A 151 3.40 -14.25 3.70
C ILE A 151 2.37 -14.97 4.57
N VAL A 152 1.26 -15.42 4.00
CA VAL A 152 0.19 -16.14 4.73
C VAL A 152 0.72 -17.41 5.39
N ARG A 153 1.54 -18.21 4.69
CA ARG A 153 2.17 -19.42 5.25
C ARG A 153 3.06 -19.09 6.43
N ARG A 154 3.84 -18.02 6.35
CA ARG A 154 4.72 -17.57 7.43
C ARG A 154 3.94 -17.07 8.62
N ILE A 155 2.88 -16.30 8.41
CA ILE A 155 1.96 -15.86 9.46
C ILE A 155 1.34 -17.09 10.16
N ALA A 156 0.80 -18.05 9.40
CA ALA A 156 0.20 -19.26 9.95
C ALA A 156 1.18 -20.16 10.75
N ALA A 157 2.48 -19.98 10.58
CA ALA A 157 3.49 -20.69 11.37
C ALA A 157 3.83 -20.00 12.70
N ILE A 158 3.38 -18.74 12.89
CA ILE A 158 3.60 -17.94 14.10
C ILE A 158 2.40 -18.02 15.04
N TYR A 159 1.20 -18.15 14.49
CA TYR A 159 -0.09 -18.30 15.22
C TYR A 159 -0.52 -19.76 15.29
#